data_ebff8f67f872277b903e37896f8c75c2
#
_entry.id   ebff8f67f872277b903e37896f8c75c2
#
_cell.length_a   1.000
_cell.length_b   1.000
_cell.length_c   1.000
_cell.angle_alpha   90.00
_cell.angle_beta   90.00
_cell.angle_gamma   90.00
#
_symmetry.space_group_name_H-M   'P 1'
#
loop_
_entity.id
_entity.type
_entity.pdbx_description
1 polymer ?
#
loop_
_entity_poly.entity_id
_entity_poly.type
_entity_poly.pdbx_seq_one_letter_code
_entity_poly.pdbx_strand_id
1 'polypeptide(L)'
;MTDAADRPRPGELEELARSLPPLVRFGTSTWTYPGWRGLVYHRNYPARASAAAMLAEYAQFPLFSTVGIDSSFYRPPEAPVLESYARALPPGFPCVSKVWQDLTVHSWTRVQDRGRPGERNPSFLDPQLFLEAVYEPHQTYFAEHTGPLVFEFQTIPSERNGGLSPAAFADHLDEFFGALPAGGPWAVEVRNPDFLTPKYFAVLREHGVAHVFNAWTRMPSIGEQLDLPEVITGPFLLARALLTPGRTFEEAVDTFAPYDRIREPHPQLRLDLERLVRTAVALRLPAYVIVNNRAEGSAPLTIVAVARRLLLGEE
;
A
#
# COMPACT_ATOMS: atom_id res chain seq x y z
N MET A 1 15.91 5.49 25.40
CA MET A 1 16.63 4.18 25.53
C MET A 1 15.97 3.06 24.70
N THR A 2 15.42 3.33 23.53
CA THR A 2 14.65 2.35 22.70
C THR A 2 15.41 1.83 21.47
N ASP A 3 16.53 2.43 21.09
CA ASP A 3 17.19 2.18 19.80
C ASP A 3 17.83 0.76 19.65
N ALA A 4 18.30 0.15 20.72
CA ALA A 4 18.95 -1.17 20.66
C ALA A 4 17.95 -2.35 20.68
N ALA A 5 16.77 -2.17 21.29
CA ALA A 5 15.76 -3.22 21.39
C ALA A 5 14.97 -3.42 20.07
N ASP A 6 14.83 -2.36 19.28
CA ASP A 6 14.09 -2.42 18.01
C ASP A 6 14.90 -3.07 16.88
N ARG A 7 16.25 -2.99 16.94
CA ARG A 7 17.11 -3.59 15.91
C ARG A 7 17.14 -5.12 16.04
N PRO A 8 17.08 -5.83 14.91
CA PRO A 8 17.16 -7.29 14.92
C PRO A 8 18.54 -7.76 15.35
N ARG A 9 18.58 -8.86 16.10
CA ARG A 9 19.82 -9.56 16.46
C ARG A 9 20.39 -10.29 15.22
N PRO A 10 21.69 -10.61 15.21
CA PRO A 10 22.26 -11.45 14.15
C PRO A 10 21.48 -12.77 13.98
N GLY A 11 21.07 -13.09 12.74
CA GLY A 11 20.32 -14.29 12.39
C GLY A 11 18.82 -14.26 12.69
N GLU A 12 18.32 -13.24 13.42
CA GLU A 12 16.92 -13.14 13.78
C GLU A 12 16.01 -12.89 12.57
N LEU A 13 16.46 -12.08 11.59
CA LEU A 13 15.68 -11.79 10.40
C LEU A 13 15.39 -13.05 9.59
N GLU A 14 16.38 -13.91 9.43
CA GLU A 14 16.27 -15.18 8.71
C GLU A 14 15.39 -16.18 9.48
N GLU A 15 15.45 -16.17 10.80
CA GLU A 15 14.60 -17.00 11.66
C GLU A 15 13.13 -16.57 11.54
N LEU A 16 12.86 -15.28 11.70
CA LEU A 16 11.53 -14.70 11.53
C LEU A 16 10.99 -15.00 10.12
N ALA A 17 11.77 -14.76 9.07
CA ALA A 17 11.34 -14.98 7.70
C ALA A 17 10.97 -16.44 7.41
N ARG A 18 11.74 -17.41 7.94
CA ARG A 18 11.44 -18.84 7.78
C ARG A 18 10.19 -19.29 8.54
N SER A 19 9.85 -18.59 9.61
CA SER A 19 8.73 -18.96 10.48
C SER A 19 7.42 -18.27 10.08
N LEU A 20 7.46 -17.25 9.22
CA LEU A 20 6.25 -16.58 8.72
C LEU A 20 5.43 -17.52 7.84
N PRO A 21 4.08 -17.49 7.93
CA PRO A 21 3.22 -18.21 7.00
C PRO A 21 3.50 -17.80 5.54
N PRO A 22 3.56 -18.73 4.60
CA PRO A 22 3.98 -18.44 3.21
C PRO A 22 3.05 -17.48 2.45
N LEU A 23 1.84 -17.27 2.94
CA LEU A 23 0.88 -16.32 2.36
C LEU A 23 1.08 -14.88 2.87
N VAL A 24 1.95 -14.66 3.84
CA VAL A 24 2.22 -13.33 4.41
C VAL A 24 3.34 -12.65 3.63
N ARG A 25 3.06 -11.45 3.13
CA ARG A 25 3.98 -10.63 2.37
C ARG A 25 4.16 -9.27 3.02
N PHE A 26 5.33 -9.05 3.58
CA PHE A 26 5.72 -7.75 4.12
C PHE A 26 6.50 -6.94 3.10
N GLY A 27 6.25 -5.65 3.08
CA GLY A 27 6.99 -4.69 2.27
C GLY A 27 6.74 -3.24 2.69
N THR A 28 7.38 -2.33 2.01
CA THR A 28 7.31 -0.90 2.29
C THR A 28 6.68 -0.14 1.13
N SER A 29 6.12 1.04 1.37
CA SER A 29 5.43 1.86 0.34
C SER A 29 6.36 2.30 -0.80
N THR A 30 7.66 2.36 -0.54
CA THR A 30 8.74 2.60 -1.51
C THR A 30 10.05 2.16 -0.88
N TRP A 31 11.11 2.07 -1.65
CA TRP A 31 12.39 1.52 -1.22
C TRP A 31 13.57 2.50 -1.33
N THR A 32 13.38 3.69 -1.89
CA THR A 32 14.46 4.64 -2.17
C THR A 32 14.83 5.52 -0.97
N TYR A 33 15.11 4.89 0.19
CA TYR A 33 15.49 5.57 1.42
C TYR A 33 16.93 5.25 1.84
N PRO A 34 17.94 6.14 1.55
CA PRO A 34 19.32 5.94 1.97
C PRO A 34 19.50 5.81 3.50
N GLY A 35 18.57 6.34 4.30
CA GLY A 35 18.57 6.24 5.76
C GLY A 35 18.45 4.81 6.31
N TRP A 36 18.10 3.83 5.46
CA TRP A 36 18.07 2.41 5.84
C TRP A 36 19.44 1.72 5.75
N ARG A 37 20.50 2.50 5.55
CA ARG A 37 21.88 1.98 5.56
C ARG A 37 22.21 1.30 6.87
N GLY A 38 22.83 0.11 6.78
CA GLY A 38 23.17 -0.72 7.95
C GLY A 38 21.98 -1.50 8.52
N LEU A 39 20.82 -1.43 7.88
CA LEU A 39 19.65 -2.27 8.17
C LEU A 39 19.20 -3.03 6.92
N VAL A 40 18.77 -2.34 5.89
CA VAL A 40 18.33 -2.91 4.58
C VAL A 40 19.45 -2.83 3.56
N TYR A 41 20.19 -1.72 3.52
CA TYR A 41 21.25 -1.48 2.55
C TYR A 41 22.63 -1.60 3.18
N HIS A 42 23.48 -2.41 2.57
CA HIS A 42 24.90 -2.52 2.90
C HIS A 42 25.74 -1.55 2.07
N ARG A 43 25.29 -1.25 0.84
CA ARG A 43 25.93 -0.30 -0.07
C ARG A 43 25.60 1.14 0.31
N ASN A 44 26.49 2.05 -0.06
CA ASN A 44 26.22 3.48 0.04
C ASN A 44 25.57 3.97 -1.27
N TYR A 45 24.31 4.36 -1.22
CA TYR A 45 23.58 4.89 -2.36
C TYR A 45 23.59 6.40 -2.33
N PRO A 46 24.11 7.09 -3.39
CA PRO A 46 23.98 8.53 -3.51
C PRO A 46 22.51 8.94 -3.71
N ALA A 47 22.19 10.21 -3.49
CA ALA A 47 20.82 10.72 -3.60
C ALA A 47 20.15 10.51 -4.98
N ARG A 48 20.94 10.29 -6.04
CA ARG A 48 20.47 9.98 -7.40
C ARG A 48 20.78 8.54 -7.81
N ALA A 49 20.83 7.61 -6.87
CA ALA A 49 21.04 6.20 -7.17
C ALA A 49 19.90 5.66 -8.04
N SER A 50 20.21 4.65 -8.86
CA SER A 50 19.21 3.93 -9.64
C SER A 50 18.22 3.24 -8.71
N ALA A 51 16.93 3.52 -8.88
CA ALA A 51 15.86 2.86 -8.13
C ALA A 51 15.90 1.33 -8.32
N ALA A 52 16.20 0.84 -9.51
CA ALA A 52 16.34 -0.60 -9.78
C ALA A 52 17.52 -1.23 -9.03
N ALA A 53 18.67 -0.53 -8.92
CA ALA A 53 19.81 -1.04 -8.15
C ALA A 53 19.50 -1.12 -6.65
N MET A 54 18.78 -0.16 -6.11
CA MET A 54 18.30 -0.21 -4.72
C MET A 54 17.24 -1.31 -4.53
N LEU A 55 16.36 -1.50 -5.52
CA LEU A 55 15.33 -2.54 -5.48
C LEU A 55 15.92 -3.95 -5.43
N ALA A 56 17.00 -4.21 -6.19
CA ALA A 56 17.69 -5.48 -6.17
C ALA A 56 18.30 -5.83 -4.79
N GLU A 57 18.79 -4.83 -4.05
CA GLU A 57 19.27 -5.03 -2.67
C GLU A 57 18.12 -5.09 -1.66
N TYR A 58 17.08 -4.27 -1.83
CA TYR A 58 15.85 -4.30 -1.04
C TYR A 58 15.23 -5.70 -1.00
N ALA A 59 15.12 -6.35 -2.15
CA ALA A 59 14.54 -7.68 -2.26
C ALA A 59 15.36 -8.79 -1.58
N GLN A 60 16.58 -8.50 -1.13
CA GLN A 60 17.42 -9.42 -0.34
C GLN A 60 17.16 -9.32 1.17
N PHE A 61 16.42 -8.32 1.63
CA PHE A 61 16.08 -8.22 3.05
C PHE A 61 15.12 -9.35 3.44
N PRO A 62 15.47 -10.19 4.43
CA PRO A 62 14.79 -11.48 4.66
C PRO A 62 13.28 -11.40 4.87
N LEU A 63 12.78 -10.32 5.48
CA LEU A 63 11.36 -10.13 5.74
C LEU A 63 10.58 -9.49 4.57
N PHE A 64 11.26 -9.02 3.51
CA PHE A 64 10.57 -8.39 2.40
C PHE A 64 10.26 -9.39 1.29
N SER A 65 8.99 -9.54 0.99
CA SER A 65 8.48 -10.39 -0.09
C SER A 65 7.48 -9.66 -0.99
N THR A 66 7.37 -8.35 -0.84
CA THR A 66 6.62 -7.41 -1.67
C THR A 66 7.18 -6.00 -1.51
N VAL A 67 6.76 -5.08 -2.38
CA VAL A 67 7.08 -3.65 -2.29
C VAL A 67 5.98 -2.81 -2.92
N GLY A 68 5.74 -1.61 -2.39
CA GLY A 68 4.86 -0.61 -2.98
C GLY A 68 5.57 0.17 -4.10
N ILE A 69 4.92 0.33 -5.24
CA ILE A 69 5.34 1.21 -6.34
C ILE A 69 4.46 2.46 -6.30
N ASP A 70 4.70 3.33 -5.30
CA ASP A 70 3.90 4.54 -5.10
C ASP A 70 4.15 5.62 -6.18
N SER A 71 5.28 5.55 -6.90
CA SER A 71 5.60 6.50 -7.97
C SER A 71 4.66 6.41 -9.17
N SER A 72 4.05 5.25 -9.42
CA SER A 72 3.06 5.05 -10.48
C SER A 72 1.75 5.85 -10.27
N PHE A 73 1.51 6.35 -9.06
CA PHE A 73 0.39 7.24 -8.76
C PHE A 73 0.46 8.57 -9.53
N TYR A 74 1.65 9.14 -9.70
CA TYR A 74 1.82 10.46 -10.31
C TYR A 74 1.82 10.43 -11.84
N ARG A 75 2.19 9.32 -12.44
CA ARG A 75 2.18 9.09 -13.89
C ARG A 75 2.15 7.58 -14.18
N PRO A 76 1.60 7.19 -15.33
CA PRO A 76 1.62 5.79 -15.76
C PRO A 76 3.04 5.23 -15.76
N PRO A 77 3.22 3.96 -15.41
CA PRO A 77 4.53 3.34 -15.46
C PRO A 77 4.99 3.17 -16.92
N GLU A 78 6.18 3.67 -17.21
CA GLU A 78 6.79 3.50 -18.53
C GLU A 78 7.41 2.10 -18.69
N ALA A 79 7.31 1.51 -19.88
CA ALA A 79 7.85 0.17 -20.18
C ALA A 79 9.32 -0.01 -19.74
N PRO A 80 10.28 0.90 -20.04
CA PRO A 80 11.66 0.74 -19.60
C PRO A 80 11.83 0.71 -18.08
N VAL A 81 10.95 1.41 -17.32
CA VAL A 81 10.96 1.41 -15.86
C VAL A 81 10.49 0.07 -15.34
N LEU A 82 9.34 -0.44 -15.82
CA LEU A 82 8.80 -1.74 -15.46
C LEU A 82 9.79 -2.87 -15.75
N GLU A 83 10.39 -2.90 -16.94
CA GLU A 83 11.43 -3.87 -17.29
C GLU A 83 12.67 -3.78 -16.38
N SER A 84 13.08 -2.56 -15.98
CA SER A 84 14.21 -2.38 -15.08
C SER A 84 13.93 -2.94 -13.69
N TYR A 85 12.69 -2.80 -13.21
CA TYR A 85 12.26 -3.36 -11.93
C TYR A 85 12.09 -4.87 -12.02
N ALA A 86 11.51 -5.40 -13.12
CA ALA A 86 11.38 -6.84 -13.33
C ALA A 86 12.76 -7.54 -13.31
N ARG A 87 13.76 -6.96 -13.95
CA ARG A 87 15.14 -7.50 -13.92
C ARG A 87 15.82 -7.42 -12.55
N ALA A 88 15.37 -6.52 -11.68
CA ALA A 88 15.95 -6.33 -10.35
C ALA A 88 15.35 -7.25 -9.28
N LEU A 89 14.16 -7.78 -9.51
CA LEU A 89 13.42 -8.59 -8.56
C LEU A 89 13.66 -10.09 -8.74
N PRO A 90 13.67 -10.87 -7.66
CA PRO A 90 13.71 -12.33 -7.76
C PRO A 90 12.33 -12.86 -8.23
N PRO A 91 12.29 -14.05 -8.88
CA PRO A 91 11.04 -14.70 -9.25
C PRO A 91 10.05 -14.81 -8.09
N GLY A 92 8.76 -14.62 -8.37
CA GLY A 92 7.70 -14.72 -7.36
C GLY A 92 7.65 -13.57 -6.33
N PHE A 93 8.26 -12.43 -6.64
CA PHE A 93 8.19 -11.20 -5.81
C PHE A 93 7.14 -10.23 -6.37
N PRO A 94 5.87 -10.31 -5.94
CA PRO A 94 4.81 -9.43 -6.42
C PRO A 94 4.95 -8.01 -5.83
N CYS A 95 4.65 -7.00 -6.63
CA CYS A 95 4.63 -5.61 -6.23
C CYS A 95 3.21 -5.09 -6.06
N VAL A 96 3.01 -4.18 -5.12
CA VAL A 96 1.75 -3.46 -4.93
C VAL A 96 1.87 -2.11 -5.62
N SER A 97 1.27 -1.96 -6.80
CA SER A 97 1.39 -0.74 -7.60
C SER A 97 0.18 0.17 -7.41
N LYS A 98 0.41 1.47 -7.20
CA LYS A 98 -0.69 2.44 -7.25
C LYS A 98 -1.14 2.67 -8.69
N VAL A 99 -2.44 2.73 -8.89
CA VAL A 99 -3.02 3.18 -10.14
C VAL A 99 -2.80 4.69 -10.29
N TRP A 100 -2.60 5.14 -11.52
CA TRP A 100 -2.37 6.54 -11.86
C TRP A 100 -3.51 7.45 -11.37
N GLN A 101 -3.15 8.56 -10.71
CA GLN A 101 -4.10 9.47 -10.06
C GLN A 101 -5.16 10.07 -11.00
N ASP A 102 -4.88 10.20 -12.30
CA ASP A 102 -5.86 10.70 -13.26
C ASP A 102 -7.09 9.77 -13.37
N LEU A 103 -6.96 8.51 -12.95
CA LEU A 103 -8.08 7.56 -12.89
C LEU A 103 -8.82 7.60 -11.55
N THR A 104 -8.23 8.17 -10.49
CA THR A 104 -8.79 8.10 -9.12
C THR A 104 -9.11 9.45 -8.51
N VAL A 105 -8.62 10.56 -9.08
CA VAL A 105 -8.96 11.92 -8.65
C VAL A 105 -10.25 12.36 -9.31
N HIS A 106 -11.31 12.57 -8.52
CA HIS A 106 -12.64 12.96 -9.04
C HIS A 106 -12.66 14.38 -9.62
N SER A 107 -12.01 15.32 -8.93
CA SER A 107 -11.92 16.72 -9.37
C SER A 107 -10.52 17.24 -9.12
N TRP A 108 -9.99 18.05 -10.03
CA TRP A 108 -8.65 18.57 -9.93
C TRP A 108 -8.48 19.45 -8.69
N THR A 109 -7.35 19.35 -8.04
CA THR A 109 -6.92 20.24 -6.95
C THR A 109 -5.69 21.02 -7.37
N ARG A 110 -5.24 21.95 -6.55
CA ARG A 110 -3.98 22.68 -6.79
C ARG A 110 -2.74 21.79 -6.79
N VAL A 111 -2.86 20.59 -6.20
CA VAL A 111 -1.74 19.64 -6.06
C VAL A 111 -1.44 18.93 -7.38
N GLN A 112 -2.48 18.62 -8.19
CA GLN A 112 -2.29 17.88 -9.43
C GLN A 112 -1.70 18.72 -10.58
N ASP A 113 -1.69 20.05 -10.46
CA ASP A 113 -1.23 20.99 -11.51
C ASP A 113 -1.85 20.69 -12.90
N ARG A 114 -3.13 20.29 -12.90
CA ARG A 114 -3.92 19.93 -14.08
C ARG A 114 -5.32 20.51 -13.94
N GLY A 115 -5.86 21.03 -15.04
CA GLY A 115 -7.19 21.65 -15.03
C GLY A 115 -7.29 22.82 -14.03
N ARG A 116 -8.49 23.30 -13.83
CA ARG A 116 -8.77 24.33 -12.79
C ARG A 116 -9.16 23.63 -11.49
N PRO A 117 -8.70 24.11 -10.32
CA PRO A 117 -9.16 23.57 -9.04
C PRO A 117 -10.70 23.54 -8.95
N GLY A 118 -11.26 22.37 -8.64
CA GLY A 118 -12.70 22.12 -8.60
C GLY A 118 -13.32 21.65 -9.93
N GLU A 119 -12.59 21.72 -11.05
CA GLU A 119 -13.05 21.17 -12.32
C GLU A 119 -13.07 19.63 -12.26
N ARG A 120 -14.13 19.03 -12.81
CA ARG A 120 -14.24 17.57 -12.90
C ARG A 120 -13.13 17.00 -13.78
N ASN A 121 -12.55 15.92 -13.33
CA ASN A 121 -11.60 15.14 -14.11
C ASN A 121 -12.35 14.23 -15.10
N PRO A 122 -12.21 14.42 -16.42
CA PRO A 122 -12.91 13.59 -17.41
C PRO A 122 -12.41 12.15 -17.47
N SER A 123 -11.23 11.87 -16.93
CA SER A 123 -10.62 10.53 -16.90
C SER A 123 -10.93 9.75 -15.62
N PHE A 124 -11.77 10.33 -14.73
CA PHE A 124 -12.12 9.67 -13.48
C PHE A 124 -12.84 8.35 -13.74
N LEU A 125 -12.24 7.24 -13.30
CA LEU A 125 -12.74 5.88 -13.50
C LEU A 125 -13.04 5.55 -14.99
N ASP A 126 -12.14 5.97 -15.90
CA ASP A 126 -12.21 5.59 -17.31
C ASP A 126 -11.58 4.19 -17.48
N PRO A 127 -12.38 3.14 -17.80
CA PRO A 127 -11.87 1.78 -17.91
C PRO A 127 -10.93 1.58 -19.11
N GLN A 128 -11.18 2.27 -20.24
CA GLN A 128 -10.33 2.17 -21.41
C GLN A 128 -8.93 2.75 -21.13
N LEU A 129 -8.91 3.96 -20.55
CA LEU A 129 -7.64 4.60 -20.15
C LEU A 129 -6.87 3.75 -19.13
N PHE A 130 -7.56 3.11 -18.17
CA PHE A 130 -6.92 2.19 -17.23
C PHE A 130 -6.28 0.99 -17.93
N LEU A 131 -7.02 0.35 -18.83
CA LEU A 131 -6.51 -0.82 -19.55
C LEU A 131 -5.26 -0.46 -20.36
N GLU A 132 -5.32 0.60 -21.14
CA GLU A 132 -4.23 1.01 -22.05
C GLU A 132 -3.01 1.57 -21.31
N ALA A 133 -3.23 2.46 -20.34
CA ALA A 133 -2.13 3.19 -19.70
C ALA A 133 -1.51 2.48 -18.49
N VAL A 134 -2.25 1.55 -17.85
CA VAL A 134 -1.79 0.91 -16.61
C VAL A 134 -1.75 -0.60 -16.75
N TYR A 135 -2.86 -1.25 -17.09
CA TYR A 135 -2.94 -2.71 -17.02
C TYR A 135 -2.12 -3.41 -18.10
N GLU A 136 -2.25 -3.04 -19.36
CA GLU A 136 -1.48 -3.63 -20.47
C GLU A 136 0.04 -3.48 -20.29
N PRO A 137 0.60 -2.32 -19.89
CA PRO A 137 2.01 -2.21 -19.57
C PRO A 137 2.46 -3.16 -18.46
N HIS A 138 1.66 -3.33 -17.39
CA HIS A 138 1.97 -4.28 -16.33
C HIS A 138 1.95 -5.72 -16.85
N GLN A 139 0.96 -6.09 -17.66
CA GLN A 139 0.88 -7.44 -18.24
C GLN A 139 2.01 -7.71 -19.24
N THR A 140 2.46 -6.71 -19.98
CA THR A 140 3.47 -6.87 -21.03
C THR A 140 4.89 -6.89 -20.47
N TYR A 141 5.20 -5.99 -19.53
CA TYR A 141 6.59 -5.74 -19.09
C TYR A 141 6.87 -6.15 -17.65
N PHE A 142 5.82 -6.50 -16.87
CA PHE A 142 5.94 -6.73 -15.43
C PHE A 142 5.05 -7.88 -14.91
N ALA A 143 4.52 -8.73 -15.79
CA ALA A 143 3.53 -9.75 -15.46
C ALA A 143 3.91 -10.64 -14.25
N GLU A 144 5.16 -11.11 -14.21
CA GLU A 144 5.66 -11.99 -13.13
C GLU A 144 5.67 -11.30 -11.75
N HIS A 145 5.72 -9.97 -11.74
CA HIS A 145 5.81 -9.16 -10.53
C HIS A 145 4.55 -8.31 -10.28
N THR A 146 3.55 -8.41 -11.14
CA THR A 146 2.27 -7.70 -10.94
C THR A 146 1.50 -8.35 -9.80
N GLY A 147 1.46 -7.66 -8.67
CA GLY A 147 0.59 -7.94 -7.53
C GLY A 147 -0.62 -6.99 -7.51
N PRO A 148 -1.14 -6.64 -6.34
CA PRO A 148 -2.28 -5.73 -6.21
C PRO A 148 -2.09 -4.39 -6.94
N LEU A 149 -3.07 -4.02 -7.77
CA LEU A 149 -3.19 -2.69 -8.37
C LEU A 149 -4.17 -1.87 -7.51
N VAL A 150 -3.65 -0.84 -6.84
CA VAL A 150 -4.37 -0.08 -5.83
C VAL A 150 -4.94 1.20 -6.40
N PHE A 151 -6.25 1.28 -6.52
CA PHE A 151 -7.01 2.49 -6.81
C PHE A 151 -7.13 3.31 -5.52
N GLU A 152 -6.17 4.23 -5.30
CA GLU A 152 -6.19 5.12 -4.13
C GLU A 152 -7.03 6.37 -4.44
N PHE A 153 -8.19 6.46 -3.80
CA PHE A 153 -9.06 7.64 -3.88
C PHE A 153 -8.69 8.62 -2.76
N GLN A 154 -8.18 9.78 -3.17
CA GLN A 154 -8.01 10.93 -2.29
C GLN A 154 -9.38 11.36 -1.73
N THR A 155 -9.40 12.16 -0.67
CA THR A 155 -10.66 12.65 -0.11
C THR A 155 -11.51 13.34 -1.20
N ILE A 156 -12.66 12.75 -1.50
CA ILE A 156 -13.65 13.29 -2.42
C ILE A 156 -14.61 14.17 -1.62
N PRO A 157 -14.84 15.44 -2.03
CA PRO A 157 -15.81 16.30 -1.38
C PRO A 157 -17.23 15.69 -1.40
N SER A 158 -18.09 16.13 -0.47
CA SER A 158 -19.52 15.76 -0.52
C SER A 158 -20.20 16.36 -1.78
N GLU A 159 -21.35 15.81 -2.18
CA GLU A 159 -22.15 16.29 -3.32
C GLU A 159 -22.44 17.79 -3.24
N ARG A 160 -22.74 18.32 -2.04
CA ARG A 160 -22.98 19.75 -1.81
C ARG A 160 -21.79 20.64 -2.17
N ASN A 161 -20.59 20.06 -2.18
CA ASN A 161 -19.33 20.71 -2.53
C ASN A 161 -18.80 20.25 -3.90
N GLY A 162 -19.66 19.71 -4.76
CA GLY A 162 -19.28 19.28 -6.11
C GLY A 162 -18.61 17.91 -6.20
N GLY A 163 -18.63 17.13 -5.12
CA GLY A 163 -18.09 15.77 -5.06
C GLY A 163 -19.16 14.69 -5.24
N LEU A 164 -19.05 13.59 -4.49
CA LEU A 164 -19.92 12.42 -4.57
C LEU A 164 -20.53 12.08 -3.22
N SER A 165 -21.78 11.54 -3.25
CA SER A 165 -22.29 10.79 -2.10
C SER A 165 -21.66 9.39 -2.02
N PRO A 166 -21.67 8.74 -0.84
CA PRO A 166 -21.23 7.36 -0.71
C PRO A 166 -21.92 6.38 -1.66
N ALA A 167 -23.22 6.59 -1.92
CA ALA A 167 -23.98 5.77 -2.84
C ALA A 167 -23.54 5.96 -4.30
N ALA A 168 -23.39 7.22 -4.75
CA ALA A 168 -22.91 7.53 -6.09
C ALA A 168 -21.48 7.04 -6.34
N PHE A 169 -20.61 7.14 -5.31
CA PHE A 169 -19.26 6.58 -5.39
C PHE A 169 -19.28 5.07 -5.62
N ALA A 170 -20.12 4.33 -4.88
CA ALA A 170 -20.27 2.89 -5.06
C ALA A 170 -20.82 2.55 -6.47
N ASP A 171 -21.79 3.32 -7.00
CA ASP A 171 -22.30 3.13 -8.37
C ASP A 171 -21.21 3.33 -9.42
N HIS A 172 -20.37 4.36 -9.29
CA HIS A 172 -19.23 4.55 -10.19
C HIS A 172 -18.21 3.40 -10.13
N LEU A 173 -17.96 2.81 -8.95
CA LEU A 173 -17.09 1.65 -8.83
C LEU A 173 -17.72 0.42 -9.52
N ASP A 174 -19.02 0.23 -9.37
CA ASP A 174 -19.75 -0.88 -10.00
C ASP A 174 -19.66 -0.83 -11.53
N GLU A 175 -19.95 0.32 -12.13
CA GLU A 175 -19.80 0.57 -13.56
C GLU A 175 -18.37 0.33 -14.05
N PHE A 176 -17.39 0.86 -13.32
CA PHE A 176 -15.98 0.77 -13.68
C PHE A 176 -15.47 -0.67 -13.62
N PHE A 177 -15.63 -1.36 -12.48
CA PHE A 177 -15.13 -2.73 -12.32
C PHE A 177 -15.91 -3.74 -13.17
N GLY A 178 -17.19 -3.47 -13.46
CA GLY A 178 -17.99 -4.24 -14.40
C GLY A 178 -17.47 -4.21 -15.84
N ALA A 179 -16.73 -3.15 -16.21
CA ALA A 179 -16.10 -3.01 -17.52
C ALA A 179 -14.68 -3.61 -17.60
N LEU A 180 -14.09 -4.02 -16.46
CA LEU A 180 -12.75 -4.57 -16.43
C LEU A 180 -12.73 -6.11 -16.56
N PRO A 181 -11.60 -6.70 -16.98
CA PRO A 181 -11.42 -8.15 -16.97
C PRO A 181 -11.66 -8.74 -15.57
N ALA A 182 -12.46 -9.78 -15.49
CA ALA A 182 -12.71 -10.48 -14.22
C ALA A 182 -11.43 -11.14 -13.66
N GLY A 183 -11.30 -11.16 -12.32
CA GLY A 183 -10.21 -11.85 -11.63
C GLY A 183 -8.87 -11.10 -11.65
N GLY A 184 -8.85 -9.83 -12.01
CA GLY A 184 -7.66 -9.00 -11.89
C GLY A 184 -7.30 -8.70 -10.42
N PRO A 185 -6.06 -8.31 -10.11
CA PRO A 185 -5.58 -8.07 -8.76
C PRO A 185 -5.99 -6.67 -8.25
N TRP A 186 -7.28 -6.37 -8.35
CA TRP A 186 -7.80 -5.04 -8.04
C TRP A 186 -7.97 -4.80 -6.55
N ALA A 187 -7.59 -3.61 -6.08
CA ALA A 187 -7.80 -3.19 -4.71
C ALA A 187 -8.19 -1.71 -4.63
N VAL A 188 -9.12 -1.37 -3.76
CA VAL A 188 -9.61 -0.01 -3.56
C VAL A 188 -9.22 0.52 -2.19
N GLU A 189 -8.55 1.67 -2.17
CA GLU A 189 -8.21 2.43 -0.98
C GLU A 189 -8.97 3.76 -0.96
N VAL A 190 -9.77 3.99 0.07
CA VAL A 190 -10.53 5.24 0.24
C VAL A 190 -9.97 6.09 1.38
N ARG A 191 -10.09 7.43 1.25
CA ARG A 191 -9.73 8.42 2.26
C ARG A 191 -10.95 9.11 2.88
N ASN A 192 -12.14 8.63 2.58
CA ASN A 192 -13.42 9.06 3.09
C ASN A 192 -13.98 7.99 4.02
N PRO A 193 -14.05 8.21 5.36
CA PRO A 193 -14.65 7.25 6.30
C PRO A 193 -16.11 6.94 5.99
N ASP A 194 -16.86 7.93 5.55
CA ASP A 194 -18.27 7.82 5.16
C ASP A 194 -18.53 6.98 3.91
N PHE A 195 -17.49 6.64 3.14
CA PHE A 195 -17.60 5.72 2.00
C PHE A 195 -17.57 4.25 2.41
N LEU A 196 -17.18 3.92 3.64
CA LEU A 196 -17.18 2.55 4.17
C LEU A 196 -18.62 2.08 4.48
N THR A 197 -19.43 1.91 3.45
CA THR A 197 -20.84 1.54 3.54
C THR A 197 -21.09 0.09 3.12
N PRO A 198 -22.21 -0.54 3.54
CA PRO A 198 -22.58 -1.88 3.07
C PRO A 198 -22.64 -1.97 1.53
N LYS A 199 -23.14 -0.93 0.84
CA LYS A 199 -23.19 -0.87 -0.62
C LYS A 199 -21.79 -0.90 -1.25
N TYR A 200 -20.85 -0.12 -0.70
CA TYR A 200 -19.44 -0.12 -1.13
C TYR A 200 -18.84 -1.53 -1.03
N PHE A 201 -18.97 -2.20 0.12
CA PHE A 201 -18.43 -3.56 0.29
C PHE A 201 -19.14 -4.58 -0.60
N ALA A 202 -20.46 -4.43 -0.84
CA ALA A 202 -21.20 -5.31 -1.73
C ALA A 202 -20.67 -5.22 -3.18
N VAL A 203 -20.46 -4.01 -3.70
CA VAL A 203 -19.89 -3.78 -5.03
C VAL A 203 -18.50 -4.37 -5.15
N LEU A 204 -17.60 -4.10 -4.18
CA LEU A 204 -16.25 -4.68 -4.23
C LEU A 204 -16.30 -6.21 -4.27
N ARG A 205 -17.16 -6.83 -3.48
CA ARG A 205 -17.30 -8.28 -3.41
C ARG A 205 -17.86 -8.86 -4.70
N GLU A 206 -18.83 -8.21 -5.32
CA GLU A 206 -19.41 -8.63 -6.60
C GLU A 206 -18.35 -8.73 -7.69
N HIS A 207 -17.43 -7.79 -7.74
CA HIS A 207 -16.34 -7.76 -8.72
C HIS A 207 -15.04 -8.44 -8.24
N GLY A 208 -15.01 -9.03 -7.04
CA GLY A 208 -13.81 -9.66 -6.47
C GLY A 208 -12.66 -8.68 -6.19
N VAL A 209 -12.98 -7.43 -5.90
CA VAL A 209 -12.04 -6.34 -5.61
C VAL A 209 -11.72 -6.31 -4.12
N ALA A 210 -10.46 -6.24 -3.73
CA ALA A 210 -10.07 -6.17 -2.34
C ALA A 210 -10.25 -4.75 -1.75
N HIS A 211 -10.84 -4.65 -0.56
CA HIS A 211 -10.74 -3.43 0.24
C HIS A 211 -9.33 -3.29 0.81
N VAL A 212 -8.74 -2.09 0.75
CA VAL A 212 -7.44 -1.78 1.35
C VAL A 212 -7.65 -1.19 2.74
N PHE A 213 -7.22 -1.92 3.75
CA PHE A 213 -7.19 -1.47 5.14
C PHE A 213 -6.07 -0.44 5.31
N ASN A 214 -6.39 0.81 5.58
CA ASN A 214 -5.36 1.83 5.66
C ASN A 214 -5.35 2.55 7.01
N ALA A 215 -4.14 2.84 7.50
CA ALA A 215 -3.92 3.77 8.60
C ALA A 215 -3.64 5.15 8.00
N TRP A 216 -4.63 6.02 8.01
CA TRP A 216 -4.57 7.38 7.50
C TRP A 216 -5.31 8.35 8.42
N THR A 217 -4.92 9.61 8.42
CA THR A 217 -5.26 10.67 9.39
C THR A 217 -6.72 10.69 9.87
N ARG A 218 -7.68 10.46 9.00
CA ARG A 218 -9.13 10.55 9.31
C ARG A 218 -9.87 9.24 9.20
N MET A 219 -9.19 8.19 8.80
CA MET A 219 -9.81 6.87 8.68
C MET A 219 -9.91 6.20 10.04
N PRO A 220 -10.89 5.32 10.26
CA PRO A 220 -10.86 4.40 11.38
C PRO A 220 -9.55 3.60 11.39
N SER A 221 -9.10 3.13 12.54
CA SER A 221 -7.94 2.25 12.63
C SER A 221 -8.14 0.98 11.79
N ILE A 222 -7.05 0.31 11.42
CA ILE A 222 -7.13 -0.96 10.68
C ILE A 222 -7.98 -1.98 11.45
N GLY A 223 -7.86 -2.00 12.78
CA GLY A 223 -8.66 -2.87 13.65
C GLY A 223 -10.15 -2.56 13.58
N GLU A 224 -10.54 -1.27 13.66
CA GLU A 224 -11.94 -0.85 13.51
C GLU A 224 -12.48 -1.14 12.11
N GLN A 225 -11.66 -1.00 11.06
CA GLN A 225 -12.06 -1.39 9.70
C GLN A 225 -12.30 -2.90 9.60
N LEU A 226 -11.48 -3.73 10.27
CA LEU A 226 -11.66 -5.20 10.31
C LEU A 226 -12.94 -5.62 11.05
N ASP A 227 -13.49 -4.79 11.91
CA ASP A 227 -14.76 -5.04 12.62
C ASP A 227 -15.99 -4.73 11.78
N LEU A 228 -15.84 -4.07 10.63
CA LEU A 228 -16.96 -3.76 9.75
C LEU A 228 -17.53 -5.05 9.12
N PRO A 229 -18.87 -5.18 9.05
CA PRO A 229 -19.48 -6.31 8.41
C PRO A 229 -19.06 -6.47 6.96
N GLU A 230 -18.79 -7.70 6.54
CA GLU A 230 -18.53 -8.06 5.13
C GLU A 230 -17.34 -7.33 4.48
N VAL A 231 -16.39 -6.84 5.28
CA VAL A 231 -15.23 -6.07 4.83
C VAL A 231 -14.23 -6.87 4.00
N ILE A 232 -14.25 -8.20 4.10
CA ILE A 232 -13.41 -9.08 3.27
C ILE A 232 -14.09 -9.26 1.91
N THR A 233 -13.61 -8.54 0.91
CA THR A 233 -14.30 -8.41 -0.38
C THR A 233 -13.57 -9.05 -1.56
N GLY A 234 -12.27 -9.32 -1.44
CA GLY A 234 -11.43 -9.80 -2.53
C GLY A 234 -10.60 -11.04 -2.19
N PRO A 235 -9.78 -11.52 -3.13
CA PRO A 235 -9.02 -12.76 -3.00
C PRO A 235 -7.74 -12.62 -2.16
N PHE A 236 -7.47 -11.46 -1.58
CA PHE A 236 -6.36 -11.18 -0.67
C PHE A 236 -6.73 -10.06 0.32
N LEU A 237 -6.01 -9.96 1.43
CA LEU A 237 -6.06 -8.83 2.33
C LEU A 237 -4.84 -7.92 2.07
N LEU A 238 -5.08 -6.61 2.04
CA LEU A 238 -4.02 -5.62 1.87
C LEU A 238 -4.14 -4.55 2.93
N ALA A 239 -3.09 -4.40 3.76
CA ALA A 239 -2.95 -3.29 4.70
C ALA A 239 -1.92 -2.27 4.21
N ARG A 240 -2.23 -0.99 4.34
CA ARG A 240 -1.29 0.11 4.13
C ARG A 240 -1.19 0.95 5.40
N ALA A 241 -0.11 0.75 6.16
CA ALA A 241 0.23 1.51 7.37
C ALA A 241 1.01 2.76 6.96
N LEU A 242 0.32 3.88 6.77
CA LEU A 242 0.86 5.05 6.09
C LEU A 242 1.24 6.20 7.03
N LEU A 243 0.37 6.53 7.97
CA LEU A 243 0.50 7.70 8.83
C LEU A 243 -0.24 7.48 10.14
N THR A 244 0.32 7.97 11.23
CA THR A 244 -0.36 7.97 12.54
C THR A 244 -1.62 8.85 12.47
N PRO A 245 -2.77 8.39 12.98
CA PRO A 245 -3.99 9.19 13.04
C PRO A 245 -3.76 10.55 13.72
N GLY A 246 -4.38 11.60 13.16
CA GLY A 246 -4.29 12.96 13.67
C GLY A 246 -3.02 13.74 13.29
N ARG A 247 -2.02 13.10 12.67
CA ARG A 247 -0.79 13.76 12.22
C ARG A 247 -0.88 14.17 10.76
N THR A 248 -0.29 15.31 10.40
CA THR A 248 -0.13 15.73 9.00
C THR A 248 1.07 15.05 8.36
N PHE A 249 1.09 15.07 7.02
CA PHE A 249 2.22 14.51 6.25
C PHE A 249 3.53 15.24 6.55
N GLU A 250 3.51 16.56 6.59
CA GLU A 250 4.66 17.44 6.82
C GLU A 250 5.24 17.20 8.22
N GLU A 251 4.40 17.17 9.25
CA GLU A 251 4.82 16.87 10.63
C GLU A 251 5.51 15.51 10.74
N ALA A 252 5.02 14.50 10.01
CA ALA A 252 5.63 13.17 10.01
C ALA A 252 6.99 13.16 9.30
N VAL A 253 7.16 13.92 8.21
CA VAL A 253 8.44 14.05 7.52
C VAL A 253 9.48 14.70 8.42
N ASP A 254 9.13 15.83 9.05
CA ASP A 254 10.03 16.58 9.93
C ASP A 254 10.43 15.79 11.18
N THR A 255 9.48 15.01 11.74
CA THR A 255 9.72 14.22 12.95
C THR A 255 10.55 12.98 12.68
N PHE A 256 10.32 12.29 11.56
CA PHE A 256 10.79 10.91 11.36
C PHE A 256 12.03 10.78 10.47
N ALA A 257 12.38 11.80 9.66
CA ALA A 257 13.61 11.75 8.89
C ALA A 257 14.85 11.57 9.80
N PRO A 258 15.88 10.80 9.40
CA PRO A 258 16.09 10.13 8.11
C PRO A 258 15.52 8.71 8.00
N TYR A 259 14.59 8.30 8.87
CA TYR A 259 13.89 7.00 8.87
C TYR A 259 14.74 5.80 9.27
N ASP A 260 15.76 6.03 10.07
CA ASP A 260 16.77 5.07 10.52
C ASP A 260 16.40 4.28 11.80
N ARG A 261 15.34 4.71 12.49
CA ARG A 261 14.88 4.15 13.77
C ARG A 261 13.38 4.37 14.01
N ILE A 262 12.81 3.61 14.95
CA ILE A 262 11.50 3.91 15.51
C ILE A 262 11.62 5.20 16.34
N ARG A 263 10.84 6.20 15.98
CA ARG A 263 10.76 7.49 16.68
C ARG A 263 9.58 7.53 17.64
N GLU A 264 8.45 7.05 17.19
CA GLU A 264 7.20 6.99 17.95
C GLU A 264 6.55 5.62 17.73
N PRO A 265 6.74 4.67 18.67
CA PRO A 265 6.09 3.38 18.62
C PRO A 265 4.56 3.53 18.63
N HIS A 266 3.87 2.76 17.80
CA HIS A 266 2.41 2.73 17.72
C HIS A 266 1.89 1.31 18.01
N PRO A 267 1.77 0.91 19.29
CA PRO A 267 1.41 -0.47 19.66
C PRO A 267 0.09 -0.94 19.05
N GLN A 268 -0.93 -0.07 19.00
CA GLN A 268 -2.22 -0.41 18.42
C GLN A 268 -2.11 -0.73 16.93
N LEU A 269 -1.35 0.05 16.16
CA LEU A 269 -1.11 -0.25 14.75
C LEU A 269 -0.47 -1.63 14.55
N ARG A 270 0.51 -1.98 15.39
CA ARG A 270 1.17 -3.30 15.34
C ARG A 270 0.20 -4.43 15.65
N LEU A 271 -0.69 -4.24 16.64
CA LEU A 271 -1.78 -5.18 16.97
C LEU A 271 -2.78 -5.33 15.82
N ASP A 272 -3.16 -4.23 15.20
CA ASP A 272 -4.10 -4.23 14.08
C ASP A 272 -3.52 -4.96 12.86
N LEU A 273 -2.24 -4.74 12.55
CA LEU A 273 -1.53 -5.45 11.47
C LEU A 273 -1.38 -6.95 11.78
N GLU A 274 -1.05 -7.30 13.02
CA GLU A 274 -1.03 -8.70 13.47
C GLU A 274 -2.39 -9.35 13.30
N ARG A 275 -3.47 -8.70 13.73
CA ARG A 275 -4.85 -9.18 13.59
C ARG A 275 -5.22 -9.39 12.13
N LEU A 276 -4.90 -8.45 11.25
CA LEU A 276 -5.14 -8.57 9.81
C LEU A 276 -4.43 -9.79 9.23
N VAL A 277 -3.17 -9.98 9.55
CA VAL A 277 -2.39 -11.14 9.09
C VAL A 277 -2.98 -12.45 9.60
N ARG A 278 -3.33 -12.55 10.89
CA ARG A 278 -3.97 -13.73 11.47
C ARG A 278 -5.33 -14.03 10.81
N THR A 279 -6.11 -13.00 10.50
CA THR A 279 -7.37 -13.12 9.77
C THR A 279 -7.14 -13.70 8.37
N ALA A 280 -6.17 -13.16 7.62
CA ALA A 280 -5.84 -13.66 6.29
C ALA A 280 -5.38 -15.13 6.32
N VAL A 281 -4.51 -15.49 7.26
CA VAL A 281 -4.05 -16.88 7.44
C VAL A 281 -5.20 -17.82 7.76
N ALA A 282 -6.11 -17.43 8.66
CA ALA A 282 -7.29 -18.24 9.01
C ALA A 282 -8.22 -18.46 7.79
N LEU A 283 -8.34 -17.46 6.93
CA LEU A 283 -9.12 -17.52 5.69
C LEU A 283 -8.36 -18.17 4.52
N ARG A 284 -7.07 -18.49 4.69
CA ARG A 284 -6.17 -19.02 3.65
C ARG A 284 -6.02 -18.05 2.46
N LEU A 285 -6.04 -16.75 2.74
CA LEU A 285 -5.86 -15.70 1.76
C LEU A 285 -4.43 -15.10 1.87
N PRO A 286 -3.84 -14.66 0.76
CA PRO A 286 -2.63 -13.84 0.81
C PRO A 286 -2.85 -12.56 1.64
N ALA A 287 -1.86 -12.20 2.46
CA ALA A 287 -1.82 -10.95 3.20
C ALA A 287 -0.67 -10.08 2.70
N TYR A 288 -0.97 -8.91 2.18
CA TYR A 288 0.02 -7.88 1.85
C TYR A 288 0.01 -6.81 2.93
N VAL A 289 1.16 -6.57 3.55
CA VAL A 289 1.31 -5.53 4.57
C VAL A 289 2.36 -4.54 4.12
N ILE A 290 1.91 -3.38 3.69
CA ILE A 290 2.75 -2.28 3.16
C ILE A 290 2.89 -1.20 4.22
N VAL A 291 4.10 -1.03 4.74
CA VAL A 291 4.40 -0.05 5.79
C VAL A 291 5.13 1.16 5.21
N ASN A 292 4.75 2.35 5.64
CA ASN A 292 5.46 3.58 5.35
C ASN A 292 6.30 4.02 6.57
N ASN A 293 7.43 4.64 6.32
CA ASN A 293 8.29 5.19 7.38
C ASN A 293 7.56 6.17 8.32
N ARG A 294 6.54 6.87 7.79
CA ARG A 294 5.74 7.83 8.56
C ARG A 294 4.75 7.20 9.53
N ALA A 295 4.68 5.87 9.59
CA ALA A 295 3.87 5.19 10.60
C ALA A 295 4.51 5.26 12.00
N GLU A 296 5.83 5.03 12.11
CA GLU A 296 6.56 4.99 13.40
C GLU A 296 7.99 5.57 13.31
N GLY A 297 8.47 5.93 12.10
CA GLY A 297 9.84 6.44 11.86
C GLY A 297 10.73 5.51 11.07
N SER A 298 10.47 4.20 11.03
CA SER A 298 11.22 3.22 10.23
C SER A 298 10.36 2.04 9.82
N ALA A 299 9.95 2.00 8.56
CA ALA A 299 9.12 0.91 8.06
C ALA A 299 9.76 -0.49 8.22
N PRO A 300 11.06 -0.69 7.95
CA PRO A 300 11.69 -1.99 8.18
C PRO A 300 11.59 -2.44 9.64
N LEU A 301 11.81 -1.55 10.60
CA LEU A 301 11.75 -1.89 12.02
C LEU A 301 10.30 -2.10 12.51
N THR A 302 9.33 -1.38 11.97
CA THR A 302 7.91 -1.66 12.21
C THR A 302 7.56 -3.08 11.74
N ILE A 303 8.03 -3.49 10.55
CA ILE A 303 7.82 -4.84 10.02
C ILE A 303 8.47 -5.89 10.91
N VAL A 304 9.70 -5.66 11.40
CA VAL A 304 10.37 -6.55 12.37
C VAL A 304 9.52 -6.70 13.64
N ALA A 305 9.01 -5.60 14.17
CA ALA A 305 8.17 -5.64 15.38
C ALA A 305 6.87 -6.42 15.16
N VAL A 306 6.21 -6.26 14.02
CA VAL A 306 4.99 -7.02 13.68
C VAL A 306 5.31 -8.51 13.47
N ALA A 307 6.43 -8.84 12.80
CA ALA A 307 6.86 -10.23 12.61
C ALA A 307 7.16 -10.93 13.94
N ARG A 308 7.83 -10.25 14.88
CA ARG A 308 8.07 -10.75 16.26
C ARG A 308 6.75 -11.08 16.96
N ARG A 309 5.77 -10.17 16.92
CA ARG A 309 4.46 -10.39 17.54
C ARG A 309 3.72 -11.60 16.96
N LEU A 310 3.76 -11.78 15.64
CA LEU A 310 3.12 -12.91 14.98
C LEU A 310 3.66 -14.27 15.44
N LEU A 311 4.96 -14.34 15.78
CA LEU A 311 5.65 -15.60 16.04
C LEU A 311 5.91 -15.84 17.52
N LEU A 312 6.21 -14.80 18.28
CA LEU A 312 6.59 -14.92 19.69
C LEU A 312 5.42 -14.67 20.64
N GLY A 313 4.30 -14.12 20.15
CA GLY A 313 3.15 -13.78 21.00
C GLY A 313 3.50 -12.72 22.05
N GLU A 314 4.44 -11.82 21.75
CA GLU A 314 4.83 -10.74 22.65
C GLU A 314 3.63 -9.80 22.89
N GLU A 315 3.30 -9.61 24.17
CA GLU A 315 2.29 -8.68 24.67
C GLU A 315 2.70 -7.21 24.48
#